data_19983fb4b9c514a09b3b60cd986998dd
#
_entry.id   19983fb4b9c514a09b3b60cd986998dd
#
_cell.length_a   1.000
_cell.length_b   1.000
_cell.length_c   1.000
_cell.angle_alpha   90.00
_cell.angle_beta   90.00
_cell.angle_gamma   90.00
#
_symmetry.space_group_name_H-M   'P 1'
#
loop_
_entity.id
_entity.type
_entity.pdbx_description
1 polymer ?
#
loop_
_entity_poly.entity_id
_entity_poly.type
_entity_poly.pdbx_seq_one_letter_code
_entity_poly.pdbx_strand_id
1 'polypeptide(L)'
;IINICSHYPLELGKKGTFDEFGTNPVSVIQHDNEVRVYYAGWTRCESVPINGAIGVAISKDNGETFHRLGDGPVISYSPDEPFMMGSPRVRRFNNMWQLWYVSGERWLEVNNKPEPIYKIRMATSTDGINWKKHGKNLLENYLENECQACPDVFFRDNKYHMFYSYRDIQNYKTGNGGYRIGYAVSDDMFNWSRQDEAAGIFTSYNGWDSKMVNYPHIFSLDEDIYMLYQGNEIGRTGIGLAKLIHPKNWK
;
A
#
# COMPACT_ATOMS: atom_id res chain seq x y z
N ILE A 1 11.48 3.58 21.35
CA ILE A 1 10.40 2.57 21.52
C ILE A 1 10.08 2.55 23.00
N ILE A 2 8.84 2.88 23.34
CA ILE A 2 8.39 2.97 24.75
C ILE A 2 7.79 1.61 25.18
N ASN A 3 7.14 0.92 24.24
CA ASN A 3 6.55 -0.39 24.49
C ASN A 3 6.53 -1.22 23.20
N ILE A 4 6.64 -2.52 23.34
CA ILE A 4 6.43 -3.52 22.27
C ILE A 4 5.30 -4.40 22.72
N CYS A 5 4.22 -4.43 21.92
CA CYS A 5 3.08 -5.29 22.18
C CYS A 5 3.52 -6.77 22.14
N SER A 6 3.16 -7.53 23.15
CA SER A 6 3.49 -8.95 23.26
C SER A 6 2.53 -9.88 22.51
N HIS A 7 1.45 -9.34 21.95
CA HIS A 7 0.44 -10.08 21.19
C HIS A 7 0.19 -9.41 19.83
N TYR A 8 -0.31 -10.17 18.89
CA TYR A 8 -0.68 -9.65 17.58
C TYR A 8 -1.98 -8.86 17.70
N PRO A 9 -2.02 -7.59 17.22
CA PRO A 9 -3.23 -6.77 17.31
C PRO A 9 -4.37 -7.31 16.44
N LEU A 10 -4.06 -8.12 15.43
CA LEU A 10 -5.02 -8.79 14.56
C LEU A 10 -4.50 -10.21 14.25
N GLU A 11 -5.12 -11.21 14.85
CA GLU A 11 -4.78 -12.60 14.63
C GLU A 11 -5.23 -13.10 13.24
N LEU A 12 -4.86 -14.32 12.87
CA LEU A 12 -5.30 -14.97 11.64
C LEU A 12 -6.83 -15.15 11.62
N GLY A 13 -7.40 -15.16 10.44
CA GLY A 13 -8.81 -15.44 10.23
C GLY A 13 -9.18 -16.90 10.50
N LYS A 14 -10.47 -17.17 10.56
CA LYS A 14 -11.01 -18.53 10.70
C LYS A 14 -10.61 -19.37 9.48
N LYS A 15 -10.58 -20.69 9.68
CA LYS A 15 -10.34 -21.62 8.59
C LYS A 15 -11.33 -21.41 7.44
N GLY A 16 -10.81 -21.25 6.23
CA GLY A 16 -11.59 -21.02 5.01
C GLY A 16 -11.90 -19.53 4.74
N THR A 17 -11.53 -18.58 5.60
CA THR A 17 -11.66 -17.16 5.33
C THR A 17 -10.51 -16.65 4.47
N PHE A 18 -10.67 -15.46 3.87
CA PHE A 18 -9.70 -14.85 2.97
C PHE A 18 -8.35 -14.51 3.65
N ASP A 19 -8.30 -14.50 4.98
CA ASP A 19 -7.17 -14.09 5.80
C ASP A 19 -6.67 -15.19 6.76
N GLU A 20 -7.01 -16.46 6.46
CA GLU A 20 -6.63 -17.61 7.31
C GLU A 20 -5.11 -17.87 7.35
N PHE A 21 -4.35 -17.45 6.33
CA PHE A 21 -2.90 -17.67 6.24
C PHE A 21 -2.06 -16.42 6.42
N GLY A 22 -2.67 -15.26 6.50
CA GLY A 22 -1.95 -14.03 6.76
C GLY A 22 -2.83 -12.82 6.89
N THR A 23 -2.46 -11.95 7.81
CA THR A 23 -3.00 -10.60 7.98
C THR A 23 -1.87 -9.60 7.94
N ASN A 24 -2.00 -8.58 7.12
CA ASN A 24 -1.03 -7.48 7.04
C ASN A 24 -1.78 -6.15 7.25
N PRO A 25 -1.79 -5.60 8.47
CA PRO A 25 -2.31 -4.26 8.73
C PRO A 25 -1.49 -3.22 7.99
N VAL A 26 -2.14 -2.39 7.17
CA VAL A 26 -1.44 -1.45 6.29
C VAL A 26 -1.87 -0.01 6.52
N SER A 27 -3.17 0.23 6.74
CA SER A 27 -3.70 1.58 6.84
C SER A 27 -4.56 1.74 8.07
N VAL A 28 -4.16 2.67 8.93
CA VAL A 28 -4.89 3.03 10.15
C VAL A 28 -5.47 4.42 9.99
N ILE A 29 -6.73 4.58 10.38
CA ILE A 29 -7.40 5.88 10.36
C ILE A 29 -8.30 6.04 11.59
N GLN A 30 -8.19 7.19 12.26
CA GLN A 30 -9.13 7.59 13.28
C GLN A 30 -10.42 8.09 12.63
N HIS A 31 -11.56 7.62 13.09
CA HIS A 31 -12.86 8.08 12.65
C HIS A 31 -13.85 8.07 13.80
N ASP A 32 -14.37 9.25 14.13
CA ASP A 32 -15.19 9.48 15.30
C ASP A 32 -14.51 8.92 16.58
N ASN A 33 -15.18 8.03 17.28
CA ASN A 33 -14.66 7.42 18.52
C ASN A 33 -14.03 6.04 18.30
N GLU A 34 -13.66 5.71 17.06
CA GLU A 34 -13.04 4.41 16.72
C GLU A 34 -11.80 4.57 15.86
N VAL A 35 -10.90 3.60 15.97
CA VAL A 35 -9.74 3.45 15.09
C VAL A 35 -10.05 2.30 14.13
N ARG A 36 -9.98 2.55 12.84
CA ARG A 36 -10.11 1.52 11.80
C ARG A 36 -8.76 1.13 11.25
N VAL A 37 -8.49 -0.16 11.15
CA VAL A 37 -7.34 -0.70 10.44
C VAL A 37 -7.83 -1.48 9.21
N TYR A 38 -7.36 -1.05 8.04
CA TYR A 38 -7.56 -1.78 6.79
C TYR A 38 -6.33 -2.66 6.56
N TYR A 39 -6.57 -3.92 6.31
CA TYR A 39 -5.51 -4.93 6.20
C TYR A 39 -5.67 -5.77 4.94
N ALA A 40 -4.56 -6.22 4.40
CA ALA A 40 -4.56 -7.26 3.39
C ALA A 40 -4.58 -8.63 4.10
N GLY A 41 -5.58 -9.43 3.75
CA GLY A 41 -5.64 -10.83 4.13
C GLY A 41 -5.30 -11.71 2.94
N TRP A 42 -4.69 -12.88 3.18
CA TRP A 42 -4.43 -13.85 2.11
C TRP A 42 -4.64 -15.28 2.53
N THR A 43 -4.99 -16.08 1.52
CA THR A 43 -5.09 -17.52 1.61
C THR A 43 -4.19 -18.17 0.56
N ARG A 44 -3.92 -19.46 0.72
CA ARG A 44 -3.15 -20.26 -0.24
C ARG A 44 -4.05 -20.78 -1.36
N CYS A 45 -3.45 -20.94 -2.53
CA CYS A 45 -4.12 -21.49 -3.69
C CYS A 45 -3.30 -22.65 -4.27
N GLU A 46 -3.96 -23.50 -5.07
CA GLU A 46 -3.32 -24.66 -5.72
C GLU A 46 -2.46 -24.22 -6.91
N SER A 47 -3.00 -23.39 -7.79
CA SER A 47 -2.33 -23.00 -9.06
C SER A 47 -1.40 -21.80 -8.93
N VAL A 48 -1.58 -20.97 -7.90
CA VAL A 48 -0.77 -19.78 -7.60
C VAL A 48 -0.49 -19.74 -6.12
N PRO A 49 0.62 -19.11 -5.65
CA PRO A 49 1.01 -19.21 -4.25
C PRO A 49 -0.02 -18.69 -3.26
N ILE A 50 -0.67 -17.58 -3.62
CA ILE A 50 -1.60 -16.87 -2.73
C ILE A 50 -2.71 -16.20 -3.52
N ASN A 51 -3.80 -15.97 -2.83
CA ASN A 51 -4.81 -15.01 -3.23
C ASN A 51 -5.10 -14.07 -2.06
N GLY A 52 -5.52 -12.83 -2.33
CA GLY A 52 -5.68 -11.82 -1.30
C GLY A 52 -6.90 -10.94 -1.52
N ALA A 53 -7.42 -10.42 -0.41
CA ALA A 53 -8.51 -9.45 -0.37
C ALA A 53 -8.27 -8.45 0.77
N ILE A 54 -9.10 -7.41 0.89
CA ILE A 54 -8.93 -6.37 1.89
C ILE A 54 -10.04 -6.46 2.93
N GLY A 55 -9.66 -6.57 4.19
CA GLY A 55 -10.54 -6.54 5.35
C GLY A 55 -10.42 -5.25 6.14
N VAL A 56 -11.34 -5.07 7.09
CA VAL A 56 -11.30 -3.99 8.07
C VAL A 56 -11.54 -4.53 9.47
N ALA A 57 -10.76 -4.06 10.42
CA ALA A 57 -11.00 -4.28 11.84
C ALA A 57 -11.09 -2.93 12.57
N ILE A 58 -11.86 -2.91 13.65
CA ILE A 58 -12.24 -1.72 14.39
C ILE A 58 -11.76 -1.86 15.83
N SER A 59 -11.18 -0.81 16.35
CA SER A 59 -10.86 -0.61 17.75
C SER A 59 -11.76 0.48 18.33
N LYS A 60 -12.25 0.25 19.55
CA LYS A 60 -13.01 1.22 20.35
C LYS A 60 -12.25 1.67 21.61
N ASP A 61 -11.01 1.27 21.73
CA ASP A 61 -10.12 1.50 22.86
C ASP A 61 -8.80 2.16 22.45
N ASN A 62 -8.86 3.05 21.44
CA ASN A 62 -7.72 3.81 20.88
C ASN A 62 -6.60 2.94 20.29
N GLY A 63 -6.96 1.76 19.76
CA GLY A 63 -6.00 0.89 19.07
C GLY A 63 -5.35 -0.18 19.95
N GLU A 64 -5.80 -0.35 21.18
CA GLU A 64 -5.31 -1.40 22.08
C GLU A 64 -5.76 -2.79 21.60
N THR A 65 -7.04 -2.93 21.22
CA THR A 65 -7.59 -4.16 20.66
C THR A 65 -8.35 -3.90 19.36
N PHE A 66 -8.31 -4.86 18.44
CA PHE A 66 -9.00 -4.77 17.16
C PHE A 66 -9.93 -5.96 16.95
N HIS A 67 -11.13 -5.69 16.50
CA HIS A 67 -12.12 -6.70 16.14
C HIS A 67 -12.48 -6.57 14.66
N ARG A 68 -12.45 -7.69 13.92
CA ARG A 68 -12.92 -7.70 12.53
C ARG A 68 -14.35 -7.19 12.44
N LEU A 69 -14.65 -6.40 11.41
CA LEU A 69 -16.02 -5.99 11.11
C LEU A 69 -16.90 -7.22 10.78
N GLY A 70 -16.30 -8.22 10.17
CA GLY A 70 -16.92 -9.49 9.81
C GLY A 70 -15.88 -10.49 9.33
N ASP A 71 -16.30 -11.72 9.02
CA ASP A 71 -15.40 -12.78 8.54
C ASP A 71 -15.06 -12.64 7.04
N GLY A 72 -15.77 -11.80 6.30
CA GLY A 72 -15.52 -11.53 4.89
C GLY A 72 -14.76 -10.22 4.63
N PRO A 73 -14.20 -10.05 3.43
CA PRO A 73 -13.50 -8.85 3.04
C PRO A 73 -14.46 -7.71 2.69
N VAL A 74 -14.01 -6.45 2.84
CA VAL A 74 -14.73 -5.24 2.36
C VAL A 74 -14.42 -4.91 0.91
N ILE A 75 -13.28 -5.37 0.38
CA ILE A 75 -12.94 -5.35 -1.04
C ILE A 75 -12.38 -6.71 -1.45
N SER A 76 -12.96 -7.27 -2.51
CA SER A 76 -12.59 -8.56 -3.08
C SER A 76 -12.77 -8.53 -4.61
N TYR A 77 -12.69 -9.69 -5.22
CA TYR A 77 -12.79 -9.88 -6.66
C TYR A 77 -14.04 -9.28 -7.27
N SER A 78 -13.94 -8.96 -8.54
CA SER A 78 -15.05 -8.57 -9.42
C SER A 78 -14.74 -9.03 -10.84
N PRO A 79 -15.69 -8.98 -11.77
CA PRO A 79 -15.44 -9.37 -13.17
C PRO A 79 -14.23 -8.66 -13.79
N ASP A 80 -14.00 -7.39 -13.45
CA ASP A 80 -12.90 -6.59 -13.97
C ASP A 80 -11.62 -6.65 -13.11
N GLU A 81 -11.68 -7.30 -11.96
CA GLU A 81 -10.57 -7.44 -11.01
C GLU A 81 -10.57 -8.86 -10.42
N PRO A 82 -10.20 -9.89 -11.23
CA PRO A 82 -10.36 -11.29 -10.86
C PRO A 82 -9.21 -11.86 -10.02
N PHE A 83 -8.14 -11.10 -9.79
CA PHE A 83 -6.94 -11.57 -9.12
C PHE A 83 -6.77 -10.95 -7.74
N MET A 84 -5.64 -11.25 -7.09
CA MET A 84 -5.33 -10.80 -5.73
C MET A 84 -5.43 -9.29 -5.53
N MET A 85 -5.79 -8.89 -4.32
CA MET A 85 -5.78 -7.51 -3.86
C MET A 85 -4.99 -7.36 -2.58
N GLY A 86 -4.39 -6.18 -2.37
CA GLY A 86 -3.60 -5.91 -1.18
C GLY A 86 -3.19 -4.44 -1.03
N SER A 87 -2.28 -4.19 -0.12
CA SER A 87 -1.69 -2.86 0.14
C SER A 87 -2.73 -1.73 0.26
N PRO A 88 -3.79 -1.87 1.07
CA PRO A 88 -4.79 -0.84 1.22
C PRO A 88 -4.19 0.43 1.82
N ARG A 89 -4.52 1.58 1.26
CA ARG A 89 -4.26 2.89 1.85
C ARG A 89 -5.54 3.71 1.83
N VAL A 90 -6.03 4.06 3.02
CA VAL A 90 -7.28 4.80 3.18
C VAL A 90 -6.98 6.22 3.66
N ARG A 91 -7.64 7.18 3.04
CA ARG A 91 -7.66 8.59 3.43
C ARG A 91 -9.09 9.13 3.34
N ARG A 92 -9.34 10.28 3.94
CA ARG A 92 -10.58 11.03 3.79
C ARG A 92 -10.27 12.41 3.23
N PHE A 93 -10.86 12.72 2.08
CA PHE A 93 -10.84 14.05 1.49
C PHE A 93 -12.28 14.46 1.17
N ASN A 94 -12.62 15.70 1.46
CA ASN A 94 -13.96 16.28 1.15
C ASN A 94 -15.12 15.41 1.65
N ASN A 95 -15.02 14.89 2.88
CA ASN A 95 -16.01 14.00 3.52
C ASN A 95 -16.26 12.66 2.82
N MET A 96 -15.45 12.32 1.84
CA MET A 96 -15.47 11.01 1.17
C MET A 96 -14.28 10.16 1.63
N TRP A 97 -14.48 8.86 1.68
CA TRP A 97 -13.44 7.89 1.89
C TRP A 97 -12.83 7.49 0.54
N GLN A 98 -11.52 7.52 0.45
CA GLN A 98 -10.74 7.03 -0.68
C GLN A 98 -9.87 5.88 -0.21
N LEU A 99 -9.87 4.80 -0.98
CA LEU A 99 -9.02 3.64 -0.79
C LEU A 99 -8.21 3.41 -2.05
N TRP A 100 -6.91 3.59 -1.95
CA TRP A 100 -5.96 3.11 -2.96
C TRP A 100 -5.50 1.72 -2.57
N TYR A 101 -5.42 0.82 -3.54
CA TYR A 101 -5.07 -0.57 -3.31
C TYR A 101 -4.36 -1.17 -4.51
N VAL A 102 -3.69 -2.28 -4.27
CA VAL A 102 -3.10 -3.11 -5.32
C VAL A 102 -4.17 -4.08 -5.84
N SER A 103 -4.31 -4.13 -7.15
CA SER A 103 -5.14 -5.13 -7.87
C SER A 103 -4.26 -5.91 -8.85
N GLY A 104 -4.28 -7.24 -8.77
CA GLY A 104 -3.62 -8.13 -9.71
C GLY A 104 -4.21 -7.98 -11.12
N GLU A 105 -3.35 -8.03 -12.14
CA GLU A 105 -3.75 -8.05 -13.54
C GLU A 105 -3.61 -9.43 -14.17
N ARG A 106 -2.51 -10.11 -13.88
CA ARG A 106 -2.19 -11.44 -14.40
C ARG A 106 -1.07 -12.08 -13.61
N TRP A 107 -0.88 -13.37 -13.82
CA TRP A 107 0.27 -14.11 -13.34
C TRP A 107 1.23 -14.42 -14.49
N LEU A 108 2.52 -14.33 -14.24
CA LEU A 108 3.60 -14.68 -15.17
C LEU A 108 4.51 -15.72 -14.54
N GLU A 109 5.00 -16.64 -15.35
CA GLU A 109 6.03 -17.59 -14.92
C GLU A 109 7.40 -16.89 -14.91
N VAL A 110 8.01 -16.77 -13.74
CA VAL A 110 9.34 -16.22 -13.55
C VAL A 110 10.19 -17.26 -12.82
N ASN A 111 11.22 -17.80 -13.48
CA ASN A 111 12.06 -18.86 -12.93
C ASN A 111 11.26 -20.09 -12.43
N ASN A 112 10.30 -20.55 -13.21
CA ASN A 112 9.37 -21.66 -12.91
C ASN A 112 8.54 -21.42 -11.65
N LYS A 113 8.18 -20.18 -11.37
CA LYS A 113 7.27 -19.80 -10.28
C LYS A 113 6.29 -18.77 -10.77
N PRO A 114 4.99 -18.91 -10.47
CA PRO A 114 4.02 -17.87 -10.77
C PRO A 114 4.25 -16.63 -9.89
N GLU A 115 4.43 -15.49 -10.54
CA GLU A 115 4.59 -14.18 -9.92
C GLU A 115 3.50 -13.24 -10.45
N PRO A 116 2.83 -12.44 -9.58
CA PRO A 116 1.75 -11.57 -10.00
C PRO A 116 2.25 -10.25 -10.56
N ILE A 117 1.64 -9.79 -11.65
CA ILE A 117 1.63 -8.38 -12.05
C ILE A 117 0.46 -7.71 -11.38
N TYR A 118 0.68 -6.59 -10.74
CA TYR A 118 -0.34 -5.83 -10.03
C TYR A 118 -0.16 -4.32 -10.19
N LYS A 119 -1.28 -3.61 -10.14
CA LYS A 119 -1.36 -2.15 -10.35
C LYS A 119 -2.11 -1.45 -9.22
N ILE A 120 -1.83 -0.18 -9.07
CA ILE A 120 -2.55 0.68 -8.14
C ILE A 120 -3.89 1.09 -8.76
N ARG A 121 -4.96 0.81 -8.02
CA ARG A 121 -6.33 1.21 -8.33
C ARG A 121 -6.95 1.96 -7.17
N MET A 122 -8.15 2.52 -7.37
CA MET A 122 -8.85 3.28 -6.36
C MET A 122 -10.31 2.85 -6.24
N ALA A 123 -10.83 2.94 -5.02
CA ALA A 123 -12.24 2.84 -4.69
C ALA A 123 -12.66 4.03 -3.81
N THR A 124 -13.94 4.38 -3.85
CA THR A 124 -14.53 5.42 -3.02
C THR A 124 -15.67 4.88 -2.18
N SER A 125 -15.93 5.51 -1.03
CA SER A 125 -17.00 5.13 -0.12
C SER A 125 -17.52 6.34 0.66
N THR A 126 -18.77 6.27 1.11
CA THR A 126 -19.35 7.25 2.03
C THR A 126 -19.20 6.85 3.50
N ASP A 127 -18.95 5.56 3.78
CA ASP A 127 -18.90 5.00 5.13
C ASP A 127 -17.59 4.27 5.48
N GLY A 128 -16.71 4.08 4.47
CA GLY A 128 -15.44 3.32 4.63
C GLY A 128 -15.62 1.81 4.71
N ILE A 129 -16.81 1.29 4.43
CA ILE A 129 -17.16 -0.13 4.48
C ILE A 129 -17.65 -0.62 3.11
N ASN A 130 -18.60 0.10 2.54
CA ASN A 130 -19.18 -0.19 1.24
C ASN A 130 -18.43 0.59 0.16
N TRP A 131 -17.65 -0.11 -0.66
CA TRP A 131 -16.72 0.50 -1.60
C TRP A 131 -17.18 0.39 -3.05
N LYS A 132 -17.13 1.51 -3.77
CA LYS A 132 -17.29 1.54 -5.22
C LYS A 132 -15.90 1.55 -5.87
N LYS A 133 -15.52 0.42 -6.48
CA LYS A 133 -14.28 0.30 -7.27
C LYS A 133 -14.38 1.06 -8.58
N HIS A 134 -13.29 1.70 -9.01
CA HIS A 134 -13.22 2.43 -10.26
C HIS A 134 -12.62 1.63 -11.42
N GLY A 135 -12.00 0.46 -11.13
CA GLY A 135 -11.55 -0.51 -12.13
C GLY A 135 -10.43 -0.05 -13.07
N LYS A 136 -9.81 1.10 -12.80
CA LYS A 136 -8.84 1.76 -13.68
C LYS A 136 -7.45 1.77 -13.03
N ASN A 137 -6.42 1.39 -13.77
CA ASN A 137 -5.05 1.60 -13.34
C ASN A 137 -4.77 3.10 -13.27
N LEU A 138 -4.22 3.57 -12.17
CA LEU A 138 -4.01 5.01 -11.94
C LEU A 138 -2.72 5.53 -12.59
N LEU A 139 -1.72 4.67 -12.73
CA LEU A 139 -0.39 5.06 -13.19
C LEU A 139 -0.01 4.30 -14.46
N GLU A 140 0.62 4.99 -15.39
CA GLU A 140 1.24 4.38 -16.55
C GLU A 140 2.46 3.53 -16.15
N ASN A 141 2.81 2.55 -16.99
CA ASN A 141 4.00 1.74 -16.80
C ASN A 141 5.23 2.43 -17.38
N TYR A 142 6.34 2.41 -16.63
CA TYR A 142 7.66 2.76 -17.16
C TYR A 142 8.50 1.52 -17.49
N LEU A 143 8.14 0.38 -16.90
CA LEU A 143 8.77 -0.91 -17.17
C LEU A 143 7.75 -1.86 -17.83
N GLU A 144 8.21 -2.76 -18.68
CA GLU A 144 7.34 -3.67 -19.43
C GLU A 144 6.44 -4.52 -18.50
N ASN A 145 7.05 -5.12 -17.49
CA ASN A 145 6.34 -5.97 -16.52
C ASN A 145 6.36 -5.34 -15.11
N GLU A 146 5.98 -4.09 -15.05
CA GLU A 146 6.00 -3.30 -13.81
C GLU A 146 4.93 -3.75 -12.84
N CYS A 147 5.36 -3.92 -11.59
CA CYS A 147 4.50 -4.04 -10.41
C CYS A 147 4.49 -2.72 -9.65
N GLN A 148 3.30 -2.26 -9.25
CA GLN A 148 3.11 -1.02 -8.48
C GLN A 148 2.44 -1.35 -7.14
N ALA A 149 2.96 -0.87 -6.02
CA ALA A 149 2.51 -1.25 -4.69
C ALA A 149 2.54 -0.10 -3.68
N CYS A 150 1.84 -0.30 -2.57
CA CYS A 150 1.89 0.53 -1.38
C CYS A 150 1.80 2.04 -1.67
N PRO A 151 0.74 2.50 -2.34
CA PRO A 151 0.51 3.93 -2.55
C PRO A 151 0.25 4.62 -1.22
N ASP A 152 0.74 5.84 -1.07
CA ASP A 152 0.31 6.74 0.00
C ASP A 152 0.06 8.14 -0.56
N VAL A 153 -1.09 8.72 -0.24
CA VAL A 153 -1.58 9.95 -0.85
C VAL A 153 -1.79 11.02 0.23
N PHE A 154 -1.36 12.24 -0.05
CA PHE A 154 -1.67 13.41 0.75
C PHE A 154 -2.05 14.60 -0.15
N PHE A 155 -2.70 15.59 0.44
CA PHE A 155 -3.11 16.81 -0.26
C PHE A 155 -2.29 17.99 0.24
N ARG A 156 -1.71 18.74 -0.70
CA ARG A 156 -0.94 19.95 -0.44
C ARG A 156 -0.88 20.82 -1.68
N ASP A 157 -0.78 22.13 -1.49
CA ASP A 157 -0.63 23.12 -2.58
C ASP A 157 -1.67 22.92 -3.70
N ASN A 158 -2.93 22.64 -3.30
CA ASN A 158 -4.08 22.35 -4.16
C ASN A 158 -3.90 21.14 -5.11
N LYS A 159 -2.99 20.22 -4.78
CA LYS A 159 -2.76 18.98 -5.53
C LYS A 159 -2.75 17.76 -4.61
N TYR A 160 -3.08 16.64 -5.18
CA TYR A 160 -2.85 15.34 -4.55
C TYR A 160 -1.48 14.82 -4.97
N HIS A 161 -0.73 14.36 -4.00
CA HIS A 161 0.60 13.82 -4.17
C HIS A 161 0.58 12.34 -3.76
N MET A 162 1.04 11.46 -4.63
CA MET A 162 1.15 10.03 -4.35
C MET A 162 2.61 9.63 -4.35
N PHE A 163 3.06 9.01 -3.27
CA PHE A 163 4.26 8.18 -3.26
C PHE A 163 3.85 6.72 -3.31
N TYR A 164 4.60 5.92 -4.02
CA TYR A 164 4.31 4.49 -4.20
C TYR A 164 5.60 3.71 -4.44
N SER A 165 5.50 2.39 -4.40
CA SER A 165 6.61 1.53 -4.77
C SER A 165 6.40 0.95 -6.15
N TYR A 166 7.46 0.86 -6.96
CA TYR A 166 7.42 0.15 -8.23
C TYR A 166 8.67 -0.69 -8.44
N ARG A 167 8.55 -1.75 -9.23
CA ARG A 167 9.64 -2.64 -9.61
C ARG A 167 9.33 -3.39 -10.89
N ASP A 168 10.36 -3.92 -11.54
CA ASP A 168 10.15 -4.99 -12.50
C ASP A 168 9.80 -6.31 -11.78
N ILE A 169 9.08 -7.21 -12.47
CA ILE A 169 8.74 -8.53 -11.92
C ILE A 169 9.95 -9.44 -11.77
N GLN A 170 10.98 -9.22 -12.61
CA GLN A 170 12.18 -10.04 -12.62
C GLN A 170 13.20 -9.59 -11.56
N ASN A 171 13.90 -10.55 -10.96
CA ASN A 171 15.08 -10.32 -10.10
C ASN A 171 14.89 -9.41 -8.88
N TYR A 172 13.67 -9.07 -8.49
CA TYR A 172 13.45 -8.16 -7.38
C TYR A 172 13.90 -8.71 -6.02
N LYS A 173 13.99 -10.04 -5.88
CA LYS A 173 14.47 -10.71 -4.66
C LYS A 173 16.00 -10.82 -4.61
N THR A 174 16.72 -10.66 -5.73
CA THR A 174 18.14 -10.98 -5.88
C THR A 174 19.08 -9.76 -5.99
N GLY A 175 18.58 -8.55 -5.79
CA GLY A 175 19.40 -7.37 -5.56
C GLY A 175 19.47 -6.32 -6.68
N ASN A 176 19.28 -6.67 -7.96
CA ASN A 176 19.38 -5.69 -9.03
C ASN A 176 18.02 -5.15 -9.53
N GLY A 177 16.92 -5.81 -9.19
CA GLY A 177 15.55 -5.44 -9.58
C GLY A 177 14.66 -5.00 -8.41
N GLY A 178 15.25 -4.56 -7.29
CA GLY A 178 14.50 -4.18 -6.10
C GLY A 178 13.56 -2.99 -6.32
N TYR A 179 12.62 -2.84 -5.41
CA TYR A 179 11.68 -1.71 -5.43
C TYR A 179 12.37 -0.35 -5.45
N ARG A 180 11.72 0.59 -6.10
CA ARG A 180 11.99 2.03 -6.05
C ARG A 180 10.76 2.77 -5.54
N ILE A 181 10.96 3.93 -4.95
CA ILE A 181 9.86 4.84 -4.62
C ILE A 181 9.62 5.73 -5.83
N GLY A 182 8.39 5.71 -6.31
CA GLY A 182 7.88 6.58 -7.35
C GLY A 182 7.06 7.71 -6.77
N TYR A 183 6.82 8.72 -7.59
CA TYR A 183 6.04 9.89 -7.25
C TYR A 183 5.11 10.28 -8.40
N ALA A 184 3.89 10.70 -8.05
CA ALA A 184 2.93 11.22 -9.01
C ALA A 184 2.08 12.32 -8.40
N VAL A 185 1.56 13.22 -9.25
CA VAL A 185 0.67 14.31 -8.86
C VAL A 185 -0.65 14.24 -9.62
N SER A 186 -1.71 14.73 -8.99
CA SER A 186 -3.06 14.77 -9.56
C SER A 186 -3.84 15.97 -9.04
N ASP A 187 -4.73 16.50 -9.88
CA ASP A 187 -5.71 17.52 -9.49
C ASP A 187 -7.02 16.91 -9.00
N ASP A 188 -7.30 15.63 -9.31
CA ASP A 188 -8.61 14.99 -9.12
C ASP A 188 -8.58 13.57 -8.50
N MET A 189 -7.40 13.04 -8.19
CA MET A 189 -7.14 11.66 -7.71
C MET A 189 -7.39 10.55 -8.75
N PHE A 190 -7.86 10.86 -9.95
CA PHE A 190 -8.17 9.89 -10.99
C PHE A 190 -7.18 9.92 -12.15
N ASN A 191 -6.66 11.10 -12.46
CA ASN A 191 -5.69 11.33 -13.51
C ASN A 191 -4.36 11.76 -12.87
N TRP A 192 -3.36 10.90 -12.99
CA TRP A 192 -2.07 11.08 -12.31
C TRP A 192 -0.96 11.35 -13.34
N SER A 193 -0.17 12.38 -13.09
CA SER A 193 1.07 12.65 -13.80
C SER A 193 2.24 12.06 -13.04
N ARG A 194 2.87 11.03 -13.58
CA ARG A 194 4.00 10.32 -12.98
C ARG A 194 5.30 11.12 -13.15
N GLN A 195 6.04 11.30 -12.05
CA GLN A 195 7.25 12.13 -11.97
C GLN A 195 8.27 11.49 -11.01
N ASP A 196 8.66 10.26 -11.25
CA ASP A 196 9.45 9.45 -10.31
C ASP A 196 10.78 10.09 -9.91
N GLU A 197 11.40 10.88 -10.80
CA GLU A 197 12.63 11.61 -10.50
C GLU A 197 12.46 12.67 -9.41
N ALA A 198 11.22 13.13 -9.18
CA ALA A 198 10.90 14.07 -8.12
C ALA A 198 10.57 13.37 -6.77
N ALA A 199 10.66 12.05 -6.67
CA ALA A 199 10.40 11.31 -5.43
C ALA A 199 11.35 11.70 -4.29
N GLY A 200 12.56 12.15 -4.60
CA GLY A 200 13.54 12.64 -3.62
C GLY A 200 14.18 11.55 -2.74
N ILE A 201 13.71 10.31 -2.83
CA ILE A 201 14.25 9.15 -2.11
C ILE A 201 14.72 8.11 -3.11
N PHE A 202 16.03 7.86 -3.12
CA PHE A 202 16.69 6.91 -4.01
C PHE A 202 17.54 5.94 -3.20
N THR A 203 17.98 4.86 -3.84
CA THR A 203 18.92 3.93 -3.19
C THR A 203 20.25 4.63 -2.88
N SER A 204 20.81 4.35 -1.71
CA SER A 204 22.13 4.82 -1.33
C SER A 204 23.23 4.09 -2.14
N TYR A 205 24.41 4.67 -2.19
CA TYR A 205 25.56 4.01 -2.83
C TYR A 205 25.92 2.69 -2.14
N ASN A 206 25.83 2.65 -0.82
CA ASN A 206 26.05 1.47 0.01
C ASN A 206 25.16 1.52 1.26
N GLY A 207 25.08 0.41 1.99
CA GLY A 207 24.35 0.33 3.26
C GLY A 207 22.99 -0.35 3.17
N TRP A 208 22.15 -0.08 4.14
CA TRP A 208 20.89 -0.78 4.41
C TRP A 208 19.78 -0.56 3.37
N ASP A 209 19.89 0.47 2.55
CA ASP A 209 18.93 0.85 1.49
C ASP A 209 19.57 0.94 0.09
N SER A 210 20.75 0.33 -0.07
CA SER A 210 21.54 0.42 -1.31
C SER A 210 20.99 -0.38 -2.49
N LYS A 211 20.13 -1.37 -2.25
CA LYS A 211 19.55 -2.23 -3.28
C LYS A 211 18.09 -1.91 -3.58
N MET A 212 17.34 -1.46 -2.60
CA MET A 212 15.95 -1.04 -2.76
C MET A 212 15.53 -0.03 -1.70
N VAL A 213 14.55 0.80 -2.07
CA VAL A 213 13.76 1.66 -1.20
C VAL A 213 12.29 1.43 -1.53
N ASN A 214 11.45 1.19 -0.50
CA ASN A 214 10.09 0.77 -0.75
C ASN A 214 9.12 1.14 0.39
N TYR A 215 7.84 0.96 0.13
CA TYR A 215 6.71 1.08 1.03
C TYR A 215 6.68 2.41 1.77
N PRO A 216 6.58 3.52 1.01
CA PRO A 216 6.50 4.84 1.60
C PRO A 216 5.23 4.96 2.45
N HIS A 217 5.39 5.58 3.61
CA HIS A 217 4.29 5.98 4.48
C HIS A 217 4.44 7.45 4.86
N ILE A 218 3.48 8.27 4.41
CA ILE A 218 3.50 9.72 4.61
C ILE A 218 2.65 10.08 5.82
N PHE A 219 3.20 10.92 6.67
CA PHE A 219 2.47 11.48 7.79
C PHE A 219 2.91 12.92 8.06
N SER A 220 2.03 13.68 8.68
CA SER A 220 2.33 15.03 9.13
C SER A 220 2.53 15.02 10.65
N LEU A 221 3.53 15.75 11.11
CA LEU A 221 3.73 16.05 12.52
C LEU A 221 3.97 17.54 12.60
N ASP A 222 3.10 18.24 13.33
CA ASP A 222 2.99 19.69 13.32
C ASP A 222 2.81 20.23 11.88
N GLU A 223 3.67 21.12 11.41
CA GLU A 223 3.63 21.66 10.03
C GLU A 223 4.50 20.89 9.04
N ASP A 224 5.26 19.90 9.53
CA ASP A 224 6.21 19.15 8.74
C ASP A 224 5.59 17.87 8.16
N ILE A 225 6.06 17.48 6.98
CA ILE A 225 5.70 16.22 6.32
C ILE A 225 6.89 15.27 6.39
N TYR A 226 6.62 14.05 6.78
CA TYR A 226 7.61 12.99 6.93
C TYR A 226 7.22 11.78 6.10
N MET A 227 8.22 11.00 5.72
CA MET A 227 8.06 9.70 5.09
C MET A 227 8.85 8.64 5.87
N LEU A 228 8.17 7.58 6.30
CA LEU A 228 8.82 6.33 6.65
C LEU A 228 8.95 5.48 5.39
N TYR A 229 10.10 4.82 5.21
CA TYR A 229 10.33 3.90 4.09
C TYR A 229 11.20 2.73 4.52
N GLN A 230 11.13 1.65 3.78
CA GLN A 230 11.90 0.44 4.03
C GLN A 230 13.10 0.34 3.09
N GLY A 231 14.19 -0.24 3.56
CA GLY A 231 15.37 -0.53 2.79
C GLY A 231 15.41 -1.95 2.22
N ASN A 232 16.62 -2.49 2.07
CA ASN A 232 16.90 -3.77 1.45
C ASN A 232 16.09 -4.92 2.09
N GLU A 233 15.82 -5.97 1.29
CA GLU A 233 15.10 -7.17 1.70
C GLU A 233 13.73 -6.88 2.32
N ILE A 234 13.04 -5.86 1.75
CA ILE A 234 11.71 -5.44 2.21
C ILE A 234 11.76 -5.07 3.71
N GLY A 235 12.68 -4.18 4.07
CA GLY A 235 12.82 -3.61 5.41
C GLY A 235 13.58 -4.47 6.43
N ARG A 236 14.04 -5.66 6.08
CA ARG A 236 14.82 -6.50 7.02
C ARG A 236 16.12 -5.85 7.46
N THR A 237 16.69 -4.99 6.62
CA THR A 237 17.95 -4.29 6.91
C THR A 237 17.76 -2.93 7.57
N GLY A 238 16.54 -2.38 7.58
CA GLY A 238 16.23 -1.13 8.24
C GLY A 238 15.04 -0.38 7.68
N ILE A 239 14.61 0.60 8.46
CA ILE A 239 13.54 1.57 8.14
C ILE A 239 14.15 2.97 8.24
N GLY A 240 13.90 3.81 7.22
CA GLY A 240 14.33 5.19 7.18
C GLY A 240 13.20 6.17 7.49
N LEU A 241 13.58 7.32 8.03
CA LEU A 241 12.73 8.48 8.21
C LEU A 241 13.31 9.63 7.39
N ALA A 242 12.53 10.14 6.46
CA ALA A 242 12.85 11.35 5.71
C ALA A 242 11.88 12.48 6.08
N LYS A 243 12.35 13.72 6.03
CA LYS A 243 11.55 14.93 6.19
C LYS A 243 11.50 15.65 4.86
N LEU A 244 10.31 16.13 4.47
CA LEU A 244 10.16 16.99 3.30
C LEU A 244 10.83 18.33 3.59
N ILE A 245 11.92 18.60 2.89
CA ILE A 245 12.57 19.90 2.90
C ILE A 245 11.93 20.74 1.80
N HIS A 246 11.35 21.87 2.15
CA HIS A 246 10.83 22.79 1.15
C HIS A 246 11.98 23.25 0.24
N PRO A 247 12.02 22.87 -1.02
CA PRO A 247 12.86 23.62 -1.93
C PRO A 247 12.22 25.01 -2.07
N LYS A 248 13.02 26.03 -1.94
CA LYS A 248 12.60 27.42 -2.20
C LYS A 248 12.05 27.64 -3.61
N ASN A 249 11.97 26.58 -4.44
CA ASN A 249 11.59 26.58 -5.85
C ASN A 249 10.98 25.26 -6.32
N TRP A 250 9.85 24.83 -5.75
CA TRP A 250 8.95 23.94 -6.49
C TRP A 250 8.12 24.84 -7.42
N LYS A 251 8.59 25.04 -8.63
CA LYS A 251 7.83 25.67 -9.70
C LYS A 251 7.09 24.61 -10.51
#